data_58ced4fe6dde1d944a598f7a2dfbfa86
#
_entry.id   58ced4fe6dde1d944a598f7a2dfbfa86
#
_cell.length_a   1.000
_cell.length_b   1.000
_cell.length_c   1.000
_cell.angle_alpha   90.00
_cell.angle_beta   90.00
_cell.angle_gamma   90.00
#
_symmetry.space_group_name_H-M   'P 1'
#
loop_
_entity.id
_entity.type
_entity.pdbx_description
1 polymer ?
#
loop_
_entity_poly.entity_id
_entity_poly.type
_entity_poly.pdbx_seq_one_letter_code
_entity_poly.pdbx_strand_id
1 'polypeptide(L)'
;MKKKLAIIFNIGSSSIKIEIFEVDSQKSIFFLNIPSKNIEKDLKVQIQEILKNYALEDFLLTGHRVVHGGPHLKSCHELTEDIISEIKRNIPKAKIHNPVNLLGIKIAKEIFKKSLHFACFDTGFFINLPNHIKTLAIPKEWRDKYEFQKYGFHGLNHQYFTEKFRKLNKLVICHLGNGCSISMIENQKPIDITMSYSPISGLIMSTRCGDLDANIVCELYENKEKNISNKLNFHSGLKAISQETSAMKEIFKNKEEKENFQLAYNCFIYETSKKIASFIGQKPVTDKIIFSGGICENNPQIVHDLLKNLNKECYNDYEIINSNENLQILKNIIKRNVS
;
A
#
# COMPACT_ATOMS: atom_id res chain seq x y z
N MET A 1 -11.17 -8.98 -34.85
CA MET A 1 -11.71 -9.34 -33.51
C MET A 1 -11.73 -8.09 -32.66
N LYS A 2 -12.82 -7.83 -31.90
CA LYS A 2 -12.83 -6.75 -30.90
C LYS A 2 -11.74 -7.04 -29.85
N LYS A 3 -10.95 -6.01 -29.50
CA LYS A 3 -9.97 -6.14 -28.44
C LYS A 3 -10.72 -6.26 -27.11
N LYS A 4 -10.29 -7.16 -26.25
CA LYS A 4 -10.83 -7.28 -24.88
C LYS A 4 -9.84 -6.59 -23.94
N LEU A 5 -10.15 -5.36 -23.56
CA LEU A 5 -9.28 -4.55 -22.74
C LEU A 5 -9.79 -4.45 -21.29
N ALA A 6 -8.84 -4.35 -20.38
CA ALA A 6 -9.07 -3.93 -19.00
C ALA A 6 -8.34 -2.61 -18.73
N ILE A 7 -9.01 -1.64 -18.10
CA ILE A 7 -8.39 -0.41 -17.63
C ILE A 7 -8.34 -0.43 -16.10
N ILE A 8 -7.16 -0.17 -15.54
CA ILE A 8 -6.92 -0.19 -14.11
C ILE A 8 -6.58 1.20 -13.62
N PHE A 9 -7.32 1.65 -12.62
CA PHE A 9 -7.15 2.93 -11.94
C PHE A 9 -6.55 2.71 -10.56
N ASN A 10 -5.32 3.19 -10.35
CA ASN A 10 -4.65 3.23 -9.06
C ASN A 10 -4.42 4.71 -8.71
N ILE A 11 -5.41 5.30 -8.04
CA ILE A 11 -5.47 6.73 -7.77
C ILE A 11 -5.10 6.98 -6.31
N GLY A 12 -3.98 7.66 -6.11
CA GLY A 12 -3.53 8.13 -4.80
C GLY A 12 -3.98 9.56 -4.51
N SER A 13 -3.66 10.06 -3.31
CA SER A 13 -3.97 11.45 -2.91
C SER A 13 -3.18 12.51 -3.70
N SER A 14 -2.09 12.13 -4.36
CA SER A 14 -1.19 13.06 -5.07
C SER A 14 -0.70 12.52 -6.42
N SER A 15 -1.23 11.40 -6.90
CA SER A 15 -0.83 10.79 -8.16
C SER A 15 -1.94 9.97 -8.79
N ILE A 16 -1.90 9.88 -10.11
CA ILE A 16 -2.80 9.07 -10.93
C ILE A 16 -1.95 8.06 -11.68
N LYS A 17 -2.23 6.77 -11.48
CA LYS A 17 -1.70 5.69 -12.30
C LYS A 17 -2.84 5.03 -13.06
N ILE A 18 -2.69 4.93 -14.38
CA ILE A 18 -3.65 4.24 -15.25
C ILE A 18 -2.86 3.23 -16.08
N GLU A 19 -3.37 2.03 -16.17
CA GLU A 19 -2.76 0.98 -16.98
C GLU A 19 -3.83 0.22 -17.75
N ILE A 20 -3.55 -0.07 -19.02
CA ILE A 20 -4.43 -0.82 -19.89
C ILE A 20 -3.78 -2.15 -20.21
N PHE A 21 -4.54 -3.21 -20.06
CA PHE A 21 -4.12 -4.57 -20.33
C PHE A 21 -5.01 -5.21 -21.39
N GLU A 22 -4.43 -6.06 -22.21
CA GLU A 22 -5.18 -7.08 -22.93
C GLU A 22 -5.63 -8.16 -21.93
N VAL A 23 -6.93 -8.45 -21.85
CA VAL A 23 -7.48 -9.35 -20.83
C VAL A 23 -6.95 -10.78 -20.98
N ASP A 24 -6.94 -11.31 -22.20
CA ASP A 24 -6.59 -12.71 -22.46
C ASP A 24 -5.10 -12.99 -22.22
N SER A 25 -4.21 -12.08 -22.62
CA SER A 25 -2.74 -12.23 -22.47
C SER A 25 -2.21 -11.65 -21.15
N GLN A 26 -3.00 -10.84 -20.47
CA GLN A 26 -2.60 -10.03 -19.30
C GLN A 26 -1.39 -9.11 -19.58
N LYS A 27 -1.17 -8.79 -20.85
CA LYS A 27 -0.07 -7.92 -21.28
C LYS A 27 -0.47 -6.47 -21.13
N SER A 28 0.38 -5.68 -20.49
CA SER A 28 0.25 -4.22 -20.44
C SER A 28 0.54 -3.64 -21.83
N ILE A 29 -0.36 -2.79 -22.32
CA ILE A 29 -0.27 -2.12 -23.63
C ILE A 29 -0.21 -0.60 -23.50
N PHE A 30 -0.52 -0.06 -22.32
CA PHE A 30 -0.40 1.35 -22.00
C PHE A 30 -0.19 1.52 -20.50
N PHE A 31 0.70 2.43 -20.12
CA PHE A 31 0.93 2.79 -18.71
C PHE A 31 1.17 4.29 -18.58
N LEU A 32 0.48 4.90 -17.61
CA LEU A 32 0.62 6.29 -17.23
C LEU A 32 0.80 6.40 -15.72
N ASN A 33 1.75 7.22 -15.30
CA ASN A 33 1.93 7.59 -13.89
C ASN A 33 2.31 9.07 -13.80
N ILE A 34 1.40 9.89 -13.30
CA ILE A 34 1.60 11.34 -13.21
C ILE A 34 1.31 11.85 -11.79
N PRO A 35 2.05 12.86 -11.31
CA PRO A 35 1.65 13.62 -10.14
C PRO A 35 0.37 14.42 -10.45
N SER A 36 -0.48 14.60 -9.44
CA SER A 36 -1.70 15.40 -9.59
C SER A 36 -1.96 16.22 -8.33
N LYS A 37 -2.30 17.49 -8.54
CA LYS A 37 -2.82 18.39 -7.51
C LYS A 37 -4.34 18.55 -7.58
N ASN A 38 -4.94 18.16 -8.71
CA ASN A 38 -6.38 18.16 -8.92
C ASN A 38 -6.79 16.86 -9.62
N ILE A 39 -7.01 15.83 -8.80
CA ILE A 39 -7.31 14.47 -9.26
C ILE A 39 -8.51 14.45 -10.22
N GLU A 40 -9.58 15.20 -9.92
CA GLU A 40 -10.79 15.18 -10.77
C GLU A 40 -10.51 15.69 -12.18
N LYS A 41 -9.88 16.86 -12.27
CA LYS A 41 -9.56 17.49 -13.57
C LYS A 41 -8.58 16.63 -14.36
N ASP A 42 -7.47 16.27 -13.69
CA ASP A 42 -6.38 15.57 -14.36
C ASP A 42 -6.80 14.18 -14.81
N LEU A 43 -7.59 13.46 -13.99
CA LEU A 43 -8.12 12.14 -14.37
C LEU A 43 -9.02 12.21 -15.59
N LYS A 44 -9.96 13.19 -15.66
CA LYS A 44 -10.82 13.39 -16.82
C LYS A 44 -10.02 13.67 -18.10
N VAL A 45 -9.00 14.54 -18.00
CA VAL A 45 -8.10 14.84 -19.13
C VAL A 45 -7.38 13.59 -19.60
N GLN A 46 -6.79 12.81 -18.68
CA GLN A 46 -6.05 11.59 -19.07
C GLN A 46 -6.97 10.54 -19.72
N ILE A 47 -8.17 10.36 -19.20
CA ILE A 47 -9.13 9.43 -19.84
C ILE A 47 -9.49 9.91 -21.25
N GLN A 48 -9.71 11.21 -21.47
CA GLN A 48 -9.97 11.74 -22.80
C GLN A 48 -8.82 11.50 -23.78
N GLU A 49 -7.57 11.67 -23.34
CA GLU A 49 -6.39 11.35 -24.17
C GLU A 49 -6.29 9.85 -24.50
N ILE A 50 -6.59 8.97 -23.56
CA ILE A 50 -6.65 7.52 -23.78
C ILE A 50 -7.71 7.18 -24.84
N LEU A 51 -8.87 7.78 -24.76
CA LEU A 51 -10.00 7.51 -25.66
C LEU A 51 -9.79 8.04 -27.10
N LYS A 52 -8.74 8.80 -27.37
CA LYS A 52 -8.33 9.10 -28.76
C LYS A 52 -7.73 7.89 -29.47
N ASN A 53 -7.20 6.92 -28.71
CA ASN A 53 -6.50 5.75 -29.26
C ASN A 53 -7.22 4.41 -29.02
N TYR A 54 -8.22 4.39 -28.11
CA TYR A 54 -8.94 3.18 -27.73
C TYR A 54 -10.44 3.44 -27.74
N ALA A 55 -11.22 2.56 -28.35
CA ALA A 55 -12.68 2.67 -28.35
C ALA A 55 -13.27 2.25 -26.99
N LEU A 56 -14.31 2.95 -26.52
CA LEU A 56 -14.96 2.66 -25.24
C LEU A 56 -15.51 1.23 -25.15
N GLU A 57 -16.00 0.70 -26.27
CA GLU A 57 -16.55 -0.65 -26.37
C GLU A 57 -15.52 -1.78 -26.29
N ASP A 58 -14.24 -1.47 -26.36
CA ASP A 58 -13.17 -2.45 -26.16
C ASP A 58 -12.90 -2.73 -24.68
N PHE A 59 -13.27 -1.79 -23.78
CA PHE A 59 -13.06 -1.93 -22.34
C PHE A 59 -14.14 -2.78 -21.68
N LEU A 60 -13.85 -4.06 -21.46
CA LEU A 60 -14.77 -4.99 -20.80
C LEU A 60 -14.69 -4.90 -19.28
N LEU A 61 -13.50 -4.61 -18.73
CA LEU A 61 -13.21 -4.61 -17.31
C LEU A 61 -12.61 -3.27 -16.88
N THR A 62 -13.07 -2.77 -15.76
CA THR A 62 -12.52 -1.57 -15.11
C THR A 62 -12.17 -1.92 -13.66
N GLY A 63 -10.89 -1.85 -13.32
CA GLY A 63 -10.39 -2.14 -11.98
C GLY A 63 -10.02 -0.88 -11.22
N HIS A 64 -10.36 -0.85 -9.93
CA HIS A 64 -10.05 0.27 -9.04
C HIS A 64 -9.29 -0.22 -7.81
N ARG A 65 -8.15 0.38 -7.51
CA ARG A 65 -7.54 0.23 -6.20
C ARG A 65 -8.35 1.02 -5.17
N VAL A 66 -8.67 0.40 -4.05
CA VAL A 66 -9.26 1.03 -2.88
C VAL A 66 -8.41 0.69 -1.66
N VAL A 67 -8.06 1.70 -0.86
CA VAL A 67 -7.13 1.46 0.24
C VAL A 67 -7.77 0.69 1.38
N HIS A 68 -9.01 1.00 1.78
CA HIS A 68 -9.64 0.37 2.94
C HIS A 68 -11.00 -0.22 2.62
N GLY A 69 -11.12 -1.55 2.75
CA GLY A 69 -12.37 -2.30 2.55
C GLY A 69 -13.13 -2.63 3.84
N GLY A 70 -12.64 -2.18 5.01
CA GLY A 70 -13.23 -2.56 6.29
C GLY A 70 -12.99 -4.03 6.65
N PRO A 71 -13.75 -4.57 7.63
CA PRO A 71 -13.58 -5.94 8.12
C PRO A 71 -14.17 -7.00 7.20
N HIS A 72 -14.98 -6.63 6.20
CA HIS A 72 -15.79 -7.60 5.44
C HIS A 72 -15.38 -7.75 3.97
N LEU A 73 -14.78 -6.71 3.35
CA LEU A 73 -14.44 -6.77 1.93
C LEU A 73 -13.09 -7.44 1.71
N LYS A 74 -13.13 -8.57 1.00
CA LYS A 74 -11.95 -9.36 0.61
C LYS A 74 -11.18 -8.64 -0.51
N SER A 75 -10.28 -9.34 -1.16
CA SER A 75 -9.34 -8.77 -2.13
C SER A 75 -9.97 -8.02 -3.30
N CYS A 76 -11.10 -8.53 -3.86
CA CYS A 76 -11.75 -7.93 -5.02
C CYS A 76 -13.26 -8.14 -5.02
N HIS A 77 -14.03 -7.11 -5.35
CA HIS A 77 -15.49 -7.15 -5.46
C HIS A 77 -15.97 -6.35 -6.68
N GLU A 78 -17.03 -6.83 -7.34
CA GLU A 78 -17.77 -6.03 -8.30
C GLU A 78 -18.41 -4.83 -7.60
N LEU A 79 -18.38 -3.68 -8.24
CA LEU A 79 -18.88 -2.40 -7.68
C LEU A 79 -20.40 -2.27 -7.78
N THR A 80 -21.09 -2.89 -6.82
CA THR A 80 -22.51 -2.62 -6.55
C THR A 80 -22.66 -1.38 -5.65
N GLU A 81 -23.90 -0.89 -5.48
CA GLU A 81 -24.19 0.22 -4.56
C GLU A 81 -23.88 -0.14 -3.10
N ASP A 82 -24.04 -1.41 -2.70
CA ASP A 82 -23.68 -1.90 -1.36
C ASP A 82 -22.17 -1.81 -1.13
N ILE A 83 -21.36 -2.22 -2.12
CA ILE A 83 -19.90 -2.12 -2.03
C ILE A 83 -19.44 -0.66 -1.96
N ILE A 84 -20.06 0.23 -2.77
CA ILE A 84 -19.79 1.67 -2.70
C ILE A 84 -20.15 2.24 -1.32
N SER A 85 -21.28 1.83 -0.76
CA SER A 85 -21.72 2.25 0.57
C SER A 85 -20.76 1.76 1.65
N GLU A 86 -20.27 0.53 1.55
CA GLU A 86 -19.27 -0.01 2.48
C GLU A 86 -17.93 0.74 2.37
N ILE A 87 -17.48 1.10 1.16
CA ILE A 87 -16.27 1.95 0.99
C ILE A 87 -16.48 3.32 1.66
N LYS A 88 -17.66 3.94 1.52
CA LYS A 88 -18.01 5.21 2.17
C LYS A 88 -18.01 5.08 3.69
N ARG A 89 -18.57 4.00 4.26
CA ARG A 89 -18.59 3.72 5.69
C ARG A 89 -17.17 3.65 6.30
N ASN A 90 -16.20 3.21 5.50
CA ASN A 90 -14.81 3.08 5.93
C ASN A 90 -13.95 4.35 5.68
N ILE A 91 -14.52 5.47 5.22
CA ILE A 91 -13.80 6.75 5.08
C ILE A 91 -13.11 7.19 6.38
N PRO A 92 -13.72 7.08 7.58
CA PRO A 92 -13.06 7.47 8.83
C PRO A 92 -11.74 6.73 9.09
N LYS A 93 -11.60 5.48 8.60
CA LYS A 93 -10.39 4.64 8.76
C LYS A 93 -9.31 4.98 7.71
N ALA A 94 -9.69 5.60 6.58
CA ALA A 94 -8.79 5.98 5.48
C ALA A 94 -9.17 7.35 4.89
N LYS A 95 -9.21 8.37 5.74
CA LYS A 95 -9.72 9.74 5.44
C LYS A 95 -9.05 10.38 4.21
N ILE A 96 -7.79 10.05 3.93
CA ILE A 96 -7.00 10.64 2.86
C ILE A 96 -7.17 9.88 1.54
N HIS A 97 -7.50 8.57 1.62
CA HIS A 97 -7.44 7.68 0.47
C HIS A 97 -8.83 7.32 -0.07
N ASN A 98 -9.73 6.82 0.77
CA ASN A 98 -11.05 6.35 0.30
C ASN A 98 -11.88 7.43 -0.42
N PRO A 99 -11.90 8.71 0.01
CA PRO A 99 -12.61 9.75 -0.75
C PRO A 99 -12.09 9.93 -2.17
N VAL A 100 -10.78 9.89 -2.36
CA VAL A 100 -10.14 10.02 -3.67
C VAL A 100 -10.39 8.77 -4.53
N ASN A 101 -10.35 7.59 -3.93
CA ASN A 101 -10.68 6.35 -4.63
C ASN A 101 -12.14 6.36 -5.11
N LEU A 102 -13.10 6.81 -4.27
CA LEU A 102 -14.51 6.96 -4.65
C LEU A 102 -14.72 7.98 -5.77
N LEU A 103 -13.96 9.08 -5.76
CA LEU A 103 -13.99 10.07 -6.86
C LEU A 103 -13.57 9.42 -8.19
N GLY A 104 -12.47 8.65 -8.17
CA GLY A 104 -12.01 7.92 -9.35
C GLY A 104 -13.02 6.88 -9.84
N ILE A 105 -13.64 6.13 -8.93
CA ILE A 105 -14.71 5.18 -9.24
C ILE A 105 -15.89 5.90 -9.91
N LYS A 106 -16.34 7.03 -9.34
CA LYS A 106 -17.45 7.80 -9.88
C LYS A 106 -17.17 8.24 -11.33
N ILE A 107 -16.02 8.87 -11.57
CA ILE A 107 -15.63 9.36 -12.90
C ILE A 107 -15.54 8.19 -13.90
N ALA A 108 -14.93 7.09 -13.52
CA ALA A 108 -14.80 5.94 -14.42
C ALA A 108 -16.17 5.30 -14.74
N LYS A 109 -17.07 5.15 -13.74
CA LYS A 109 -18.44 4.62 -13.98
C LYS A 109 -19.26 5.52 -14.91
N GLU A 110 -19.07 6.84 -14.84
CA GLU A 110 -19.75 7.78 -15.75
C GLU A 110 -19.27 7.64 -17.20
N ILE A 111 -18.01 7.30 -17.43
CA ILE A 111 -17.40 7.20 -18.76
C ILE A 111 -17.51 5.77 -19.32
N PHE A 112 -17.08 4.76 -18.57
CA PHE A 112 -17.03 3.36 -19.00
C PHE A 112 -18.29 2.59 -18.62
N LYS A 113 -19.47 3.12 -18.98
CA LYS A 113 -20.81 2.62 -18.56
C LYS A 113 -21.08 1.16 -18.90
N LYS A 114 -20.46 0.61 -19.95
CA LYS A 114 -20.66 -0.77 -20.42
C LYS A 114 -19.62 -1.74 -19.87
N SER A 115 -18.60 -1.26 -19.17
CA SER A 115 -17.57 -2.07 -18.54
C SER A 115 -18.06 -2.62 -17.20
N LEU A 116 -17.64 -3.80 -16.83
CA LEU A 116 -17.80 -4.31 -15.47
C LEU A 116 -16.76 -3.66 -14.55
N HIS A 117 -17.23 -3.04 -13.47
CA HIS A 117 -16.35 -2.33 -12.53
C HIS A 117 -16.07 -3.13 -11.28
N PHE A 118 -14.80 -3.16 -10.86
CA PHE A 118 -14.33 -3.89 -9.68
C PHE A 118 -13.51 -3.01 -8.76
N ALA A 119 -13.72 -3.14 -7.44
CA ALA A 119 -12.85 -2.59 -6.42
C ALA A 119 -11.94 -3.69 -5.85
N CYS A 120 -10.62 -3.44 -5.83
CA CYS A 120 -9.64 -4.31 -5.20
C CYS A 120 -9.01 -3.59 -4.01
N PHE A 121 -9.01 -4.24 -2.85
CA PHE A 121 -8.72 -3.61 -1.56
C PHE A 121 -7.32 -3.94 -1.05
N ASP A 122 -6.56 -2.92 -0.63
CA ASP A 122 -5.26 -3.13 0.01
C ASP A 122 -5.38 -3.93 1.32
N THR A 123 -6.45 -3.68 2.11
CA THR A 123 -6.71 -4.44 3.33
C THR A 123 -7.17 -5.87 3.07
N GLY A 124 -7.64 -6.16 1.86
CA GLY A 124 -8.29 -7.44 1.52
C GLY A 124 -7.36 -8.65 1.56
N PHE A 125 -6.07 -8.48 1.25
CA PHE A 125 -5.09 -9.55 1.35
C PHE A 125 -4.87 -10.00 2.80
N PHE A 126 -4.98 -9.09 3.75
CA PHE A 126 -4.75 -9.32 5.17
C PHE A 126 -6.02 -9.68 5.96
N ILE A 127 -7.16 -9.84 5.31
CA ILE A 127 -8.44 -10.12 5.97
C ILE A 127 -8.41 -11.42 6.80
N ASN A 128 -7.56 -12.36 6.43
CA ASN A 128 -7.41 -13.66 7.08
C ASN A 128 -6.18 -13.76 7.99
N LEU A 129 -5.62 -12.62 8.44
CA LEU A 129 -4.59 -12.64 9.49
C LEU A 129 -5.08 -13.46 10.70
N PRO A 130 -4.20 -14.18 11.41
CA PRO A 130 -4.57 -14.91 12.63
C PRO A 130 -5.21 -13.98 13.67
N ASN A 131 -6.19 -14.47 14.41
CA ASN A 131 -6.94 -13.64 15.36
C ASN A 131 -6.05 -12.98 16.42
N HIS A 132 -5.01 -13.68 16.93
CA HIS A 132 -4.08 -13.13 17.91
C HIS A 132 -3.21 -12.01 17.32
N ILE A 133 -3.03 -11.97 16.00
CA ILE A 133 -2.35 -10.87 15.29
C ILE A 133 -3.31 -9.71 15.01
N LYS A 134 -4.57 -10.00 14.67
CA LYS A 134 -5.59 -8.96 14.44
C LYS A 134 -5.99 -8.21 15.70
N THR A 135 -5.99 -8.91 16.83
CA THR A 135 -6.51 -8.37 18.08
C THR A 135 -5.58 -7.31 18.66
N LEU A 136 -6.07 -6.10 18.80
CA LEU A 136 -5.37 -5.04 19.52
C LEU A 136 -5.59 -5.19 21.03
N ALA A 137 -4.54 -5.00 21.83
CA ALA A 137 -4.58 -5.13 23.30
C ALA A 137 -5.21 -3.87 23.96
N ILE A 138 -6.45 -3.58 23.60
CA ILE A 138 -7.28 -2.49 24.12
C ILE A 138 -8.63 -3.02 24.61
N PRO A 139 -9.44 -2.28 25.37
CA PRO A 139 -10.75 -2.72 25.87
C PRO A 139 -11.63 -3.33 24.78
N LYS A 140 -12.28 -4.47 25.09
CA LYS A 140 -13.11 -5.21 24.13
C LYS A 140 -14.25 -4.36 23.59
N GLU A 141 -14.90 -3.56 24.45
CA GLU A 141 -15.99 -2.68 24.04
C GLU A 141 -15.56 -1.66 22.96
N TRP A 142 -14.32 -1.20 22.98
CA TRP A 142 -13.81 -0.31 21.95
C TRP A 142 -13.55 -1.06 20.64
N ARG A 143 -12.98 -2.27 20.72
CA ARG A 143 -12.78 -3.10 19.52
C ARG A 143 -14.09 -3.39 18.82
N ASP A 144 -15.10 -3.78 19.57
CA ASP A 144 -16.41 -4.13 19.02
C ASP A 144 -17.16 -2.92 18.47
N LYS A 145 -17.20 -1.83 19.22
CA LYS A 145 -17.93 -0.61 18.84
C LYS A 145 -17.36 0.08 17.60
N TYR A 146 -16.02 0.15 17.51
CA TYR A 146 -15.34 0.91 16.47
C TYR A 146 -14.66 0.01 15.42
N GLU A 147 -14.80 -1.30 15.52
CA GLU A 147 -14.13 -2.28 14.67
C GLU A 147 -12.60 -2.08 14.68
N PHE A 148 -12.03 -1.80 15.86
CA PHE A 148 -10.60 -1.63 16.02
C PHE A 148 -9.87 -2.97 15.95
N GLN A 149 -9.12 -3.19 14.90
CA GLN A 149 -8.28 -4.35 14.69
C GLN A 149 -7.10 -4.00 13.79
N LYS A 150 -6.13 -4.90 13.67
CA LYS A 150 -5.10 -4.79 12.64
C LYS A 150 -5.71 -5.18 11.29
N TYR A 151 -5.73 -4.25 10.34
CA TYR A 151 -6.23 -4.46 8.99
C TYR A 151 -5.11 -4.81 7.99
N GLY A 152 -3.94 -4.19 8.13
CA GLY A 152 -2.86 -4.28 7.14
C GLY A 152 -3.15 -3.47 5.88
N PHE A 153 -2.09 -3.03 5.20
CA PHE A 153 -2.20 -2.20 3.99
C PHE A 153 -1.13 -2.59 2.97
N HIS A 154 -1.19 -1.99 1.76
CA HIS A 154 -0.39 -2.37 0.60
C HIS A 154 -0.60 -3.84 0.18
N GLY A 155 -1.77 -4.39 0.47
CA GLY A 155 -2.05 -5.81 0.25
C GLY A 155 -1.92 -6.26 -1.20
N LEU A 156 -2.24 -5.40 -2.17
CA LEU A 156 -2.05 -5.71 -3.59
C LEU A 156 -0.57 -5.92 -3.94
N ASN A 157 0.34 -5.11 -3.34
CA ASN A 157 1.77 -5.29 -3.49
C ASN A 157 2.26 -6.60 -2.86
N HIS A 158 1.89 -6.84 -1.59
CA HIS A 158 2.28 -8.05 -0.87
C HIS A 158 1.72 -9.32 -1.53
N GLN A 159 0.47 -9.28 -2.01
CA GLN A 159 -0.15 -10.38 -2.75
C GLN A 159 0.59 -10.68 -4.05
N TYR A 160 0.99 -9.65 -4.80
CA TYR A 160 1.75 -9.80 -6.04
C TYR A 160 3.02 -10.63 -5.82
N PHE A 161 3.81 -10.32 -4.80
CA PHE A 161 5.02 -11.07 -4.51
C PHE A 161 4.72 -12.45 -3.94
N THR A 162 3.71 -12.60 -3.11
CA THR A 162 3.27 -13.91 -2.61
C THR A 162 2.95 -14.85 -3.77
N GLU A 163 2.18 -14.40 -4.75
CA GLU A 163 1.82 -15.22 -5.93
C GLU A 163 3.02 -15.45 -6.86
N LYS A 164 3.92 -14.46 -7.02
CA LYS A 164 5.13 -14.59 -7.83
C LYS A 164 6.08 -15.65 -7.27
N PHE A 165 6.22 -15.73 -5.96
CA PHE A 165 7.10 -16.67 -5.26
C PHE A 165 6.35 -17.84 -4.59
N ARG A 166 5.23 -18.28 -5.20
CA ARG A 166 4.34 -19.30 -4.65
C ARG A 166 4.98 -20.65 -4.28
N LYS A 167 6.20 -20.93 -4.75
CA LYS A 167 6.96 -22.14 -4.43
C LYS A 167 7.77 -22.02 -3.13
N LEU A 168 7.94 -20.83 -2.60
CA LEU A 168 8.64 -20.57 -1.35
C LEU A 168 7.66 -20.65 -0.18
N ASN A 169 8.16 -21.14 0.96
CA ASN A 169 7.33 -21.38 2.13
C ASN A 169 7.19 -20.14 3.01
N LYS A 170 8.33 -19.47 3.31
CA LYS A 170 8.35 -18.27 4.14
C LYS A 170 9.00 -17.10 3.41
N LEU A 171 8.23 -16.01 3.27
CA LEU A 171 8.67 -14.75 2.70
C LEU A 171 8.57 -13.63 3.72
N VAL A 172 9.53 -12.71 3.69
CA VAL A 172 9.40 -11.38 4.31
C VAL A 172 9.41 -10.36 3.19
N ILE A 173 8.32 -9.62 3.03
CA ILE A 173 8.13 -8.67 1.92
C ILE A 173 8.19 -7.26 2.48
N CYS A 174 9.18 -6.48 2.04
CA CYS A 174 9.44 -5.10 2.42
C CYS A 174 9.03 -4.17 1.27
N HIS A 175 7.90 -3.47 1.41
CA HIS A 175 7.54 -2.38 0.51
C HIS A 175 7.98 -1.06 1.12
N LEU A 176 9.02 -0.44 0.56
CA LEU A 176 9.64 0.78 1.10
C LEU A 176 9.57 1.91 0.05
N GLY A 177 8.59 2.77 0.22
CA GLY A 177 8.33 3.94 -0.64
C GLY A 177 7.94 5.17 0.17
N ASN A 178 7.04 6.01 -0.34
CA ASN A 178 6.44 7.10 0.45
C ASN A 178 5.65 6.56 1.66
N GLY A 179 4.97 5.42 1.49
CA GLY A 179 4.48 4.58 2.57
C GLY A 179 5.38 3.35 2.67
N CYS A 180 5.58 2.83 3.89
CA CYS A 180 6.44 1.70 4.16
C CYS A 180 5.70 0.62 4.93
N SER A 181 5.81 -0.64 4.50
CA SER A 181 5.27 -1.78 5.23
C SER A 181 6.12 -3.02 5.03
N ILE A 182 6.16 -3.89 6.05
CA ILE A 182 6.80 -5.20 5.98
C ILE A 182 5.76 -6.23 6.38
N SER A 183 5.62 -7.31 5.60
CA SER A 183 4.78 -8.45 5.94
C SER A 183 5.56 -9.74 6.02
N MET A 184 5.06 -10.66 6.85
CA MET A 184 5.50 -12.05 6.92
C MET A 184 4.43 -12.93 6.30
N ILE A 185 4.86 -13.76 5.36
CA ILE A 185 4.01 -14.69 4.62
C ILE A 185 4.52 -16.11 4.89
N GLU A 186 3.63 -17.02 5.23
CA GLU A 186 3.94 -18.45 5.35
C GLU A 186 2.90 -19.29 4.61
N ASN A 187 3.36 -20.26 3.82
CA ASN A 187 2.47 -21.12 3.03
C ASN A 187 1.44 -20.32 2.22
N GLN A 188 1.87 -19.26 1.56
CA GLN A 188 1.05 -18.35 0.73
C GLN A 188 -0.01 -17.55 1.53
N LYS A 189 0.05 -17.53 2.85
CA LYS A 189 -0.88 -16.79 3.71
C LYS A 189 -0.15 -15.70 4.47
N PRO A 190 -0.70 -14.48 4.55
CA PRO A 190 -0.15 -13.45 5.40
C PRO A 190 -0.30 -13.86 6.87
N ILE A 191 0.80 -13.81 7.60
CA ILE A 191 0.86 -14.11 9.03
C ILE A 191 0.90 -12.82 9.85
N ASP A 192 1.68 -11.83 9.41
CA ASP A 192 1.73 -10.52 10.07
C ASP A 192 2.08 -9.41 9.08
N ILE A 193 1.87 -8.16 9.51
CA ILE A 193 2.15 -6.92 8.75
C ILE A 193 2.43 -5.78 9.73
N THR A 194 3.37 -4.90 9.42
CA THR A 194 3.71 -3.77 10.30
C THR A 194 2.64 -2.69 10.36
N MET A 195 1.93 -2.40 9.27
CA MET A 195 0.79 -1.48 9.29
C MET A 195 -0.39 -2.14 10.01
N SER A 196 -0.96 -1.44 10.99
CA SER A 196 -2.00 -1.98 11.87
C SER A 196 -3.41 -1.50 11.51
N TYR A 197 -4.05 -0.71 12.38
CA TYR A 197 -5.41 -0.18 12.19
C TYR A 197 -5.50 0.82 11.04
N SER A 198 -4.48 1.61 10.86
CA SER A 198 -4.39 2.61 9.78
C SER A 198 -3.01 2.57 9.11
N PRO A 199 -2.84 3.16 7.94
CA PRO A 199 -1.57 3.16 7.22
C PRO A 199 -0.52 4.12 7.81
N ILE A 200 -0.72 4.63 9.03
CA ILE A 200 0.24 5.50 9.73
C ILE A 200 1.21 4.70 10.60
N SER A 201 0.78 3.55 11.14
CA SER A 201 1.56 2.73 12.06
C SER A 201 2.63 1.89 11.35
N GLY A 202 3.54 1.34 12.12
CA GLY A 202 4.64 0.50 11.67
C GLY A 202 5.94 1.29 11.52
N LEU A 203 6.44 1.40 10.30
CA LEU A 203 7.74 2.02 10.00
C LEU A 203 7.67 3.55 9.96
N ILE A 204 8.83 4.19 10.15
CA ILE A 204 9.03 5.59 9.76
C ILE A 204 8.83 5.70 8.24
N MET A 205 8.02 6.66 7.80
CA MET A 205 7.73 6.86 6.38
C MET A 205 8.15 8.26 5.94
N SER A 206 7.90 8.63 4.71
CA SER A 206 8.25 9.97 4.20
C SER A 206 7.72 11.10 5.08
N THR A 207 6.41 11.05 5.42
CA THR A 207 5.73 12.10 6.20
C THR A 207 4.91 11.56 7.38
N ARG A 208 4.78 10.24 7.54
CA ARG A 208 4.02 9.58 8.61
C ARG A 208 4.96 9.13 9.72
N CYS A 209 4.50 9.26 10.97
CA CYS A 209 5.33 9.01 12.15
C CYS A 209 5.78 7.55 12.33
N GLY A 210 5.01 6.57 11.83
CA GLY A 210 5.19 5.17 12.21
C GLY A 210 4.57 4.87 13.59
N ASP A 211 5.10 3.85 14.27
CA ASP A 211 4.67 3.53 15.63
C ASP A 211 5.02 4.66 16.60
N LEU A 212 4.09 4.97 17.47
CA LEU A 212 4.20 6.06 18.44
C LEU A 212 3.60 5.61 19.78
N ASP A 213 4.15 6.06 20.89
CA ASP A 213 3.53 5.89 22.20
C ASP A 213 2.18 6.61 22.27
N ALA A 214 1.15 5.88 22.65
CA ALA A 214 -0.23 6.41 22.71
C ALA A 214 -0.36 7.60 23.67
N ASN A 215 0.42 7.65 24.76
CA ASN A 215 0.37 8.75 25.72
C ASN A 215 0.81 10.08 25.11
N ILE A 216 1.70 10.08 24.11
CA ILE A 216 2.07 11.30 23.37
C ILE A 216 0.81 11.92 22.74
N VAL A 217 -0.07 11.10 22.15
CA VAL A 217 -1.31 11.61 21.52
C VAL A 217 -2.28 12.12 22.57
N CYS A 218 -2.38 11.44 23.71
CA CYS A 218 -3.21 11.89 24.85
C CYS A 218 -2.73 13.23 25.39
N GLU A 219 -1.43 13.36 25.65
CA GLU A 219 -0.82 14.60 26.16
C GLU A 219 -1.01 15.77 25.17
N LEU A 220 -0.80 15.55 23.88
CA LEU A 220 -1.07 16.57 22.85
C LEU A 220 -2.53 17.00 22.84
N TYR A 221 -3.47 16.06 23.05
CA TYR A 221 -4.89 16.35 23.11
C TYR A 221 -5.23 17.18 24.36
N GLU A 222 -4.71 16.80 25.54
CA GLU A 222 -4.88 17.50 26.81
C GLU A 222 -4.31 18.92 26.75
N ASN A 223 -3.17 19.11 26.08
CA ASN A 223 -2.56 20.42 25.85
C ASN A 223 -3.26 21.22 24.73
N LYS A 224 -4.41 20.73 24.21
CA LYS A 224 -5.22 21.40 23.17
C LYS A 224 -4.46 21.67 21.86
N GLU A 225 -3.46 20.83 21.56
CA GLU A 225 -2.77 20.91 20.28
C GLU A 225 -3.74 20.69 19.11
N LYS A 226 -3.63 21.54 18.10
CA LYS A 226 -4.51 21.51 16.91
C LYS A 226 -3.91 20.66 15.81
N ASN A 227 -4.80 20.04 15.03
CA ASN A 227 -4.43 19.30 13.81
C ASN A 227 -3.49 18.11 14.08
N ILE A 228 -3.57 17.44 15.24
CA ILE A 228 -2.71 16.31 15.62
C ILE A 228 -2.66 15.26 14.50
N SER A 229 -3.83 14.80 14.03
CA SER A 229 -3.91 13.80 12.95
C SER A 229 -3.21 14.27 11.67
N ASN A 230 -3.32 15.54 11.31
CA ASN A 230 -2.65 16.11 10.14
C ASN A 230 -1.14 16.13 10.33
N LYS A 231 -0.65 16.60 11.49
CA LYS A 231 0.77 16.64 11.82
C LYS A 231 1.39 15.24 11.76
N LEU A 232 0.73 14.21 12.35
CA LEU A 232 1.24 12.84 12.36
C LEU A 232 1.26 12.18 10.97
N ASN A 233 0.37 12.56 10.05
CA ASN A 233 0.30 12.00 8.69
C ASN A 233 1.17 12.72 7.66
N PHE A 234 1.35 14.06 7.78
CA PHE A 234 1.94 14.87 6.71
C PHE A 234 3.17 15.68 7.11
N HIS A 235 3.43 15.79 8.42
CA HIS A 235 4.51 16.63 8.94
C HIS A 235 5.44 15.87 9.90
N SER A 236 5.37 14.54 9.90
CA SER A 236 6.18 13.62 10.72
C SER A 236 7.13 12.81 9.83
N GLY A 237 7.61 11.68 10.32
CA GLY A 237 8.47 10.77 9.60
C GLY A 237 9.82 11.39 9.21
N LEU A 238 10.33 10.98 8.05
CA LEU A 238 11.61 11.49 7.53
C LEU A 238 11.62 13.01 7.42
N LYS A 239 10.50 13.61 7.01
CA LYS A 239 10.37 15.07 6.90
C LYS A 239 10.59 15.78 8.23
N ALA A 240 10.04 15.27 9.33
CA ALA A 240 10.19 15.87 10.64
C ALA A 240 11.61 15.74 11.17
N ILE A 241 12.24 14.57 10.99
CA ILE A 241 13.60 14.31 11.49
C ILE A 241 14.63 15.08 10.68
N SER A 242 14.50 15.07 9.34
CA SER A 242 15.41 15.79 8.45
C SER A 242 15.20 17.31 8.47
N GLN A 243 14.01 17.77 8.91
CA GLN A 243 13.54 19.17 8.95
C GLN A 243 13.40 19.86 7.57
N GLU A 244 13.92 19.25 6.52
CA GLU A 244 13.96 19.86 5.18
C GLU A 244 13.13 19.05 4.15
N THR A 245 13.38 17.75 4.05
CA THR A 245 12.83 16.91 2.98
C THR A 245 12.23 15.61 3.49
N SER A 246 11.27 15.08 2.74
CA SER A 246 10.72 13.73 2.97
C SER A 246 11.33 12.68 2.02
N ALA A 247 12.15 13.12 1.06
CA ALA A 247 12.67 12.28 0.00
C ALA A 247 13.93 11.52 0.45
N MET A 248 13.82 10.22 0.64
CA MET A 248 14.96 9.36 1.04
C MET A 248 16.15 9.51 0.10
N LYS A 249 15.93 9.68 -1.19
CA LYS A 249 17.00 9.90 -2.18
C LYS A 249 17.85 11.13 -1.84
N GLU A 250 17.22 12.23 -1.44
CA GLU A 250 17.90 13.46 -1.07
C GLU A 250 18.61 13.31 0.28
N ILE A 251 17.94 12.69 1.26
CA ILE A 251 18.53 12.38 2.57
C ILE A 251 19.77 11.51 2.38
N PHE A 252 19.67 10.41 1.63
CA PHE A 252 20.79 9.49 1.38
C PHE A 252 21.99 10.18 0.70
N LYS A 253 21.71 11.04 -0.29
CA LYS A 253 22.76 11.74 -1.02
C LYS A 253 23.57 12.71 -0.14
N ASN A 254 22.90 13.40 0.79
CA ASN A 254 23.52 14.51 1.54
C ASN A 254 23.70 14.19 3.04
N LYS A 255 23.55 12.92 3.45
CA LYS A 255 23.62 12.50 4.87
C LYS A 255 24.99 12.75 5.52
N GLU A 256 26.07 12.72 4.76
CA GLU A 256 27.42 12.98 5.27
C GLU A 256 27.68 14.49 5.48
N GLU A 257 26.88 15.35 4.85
CA GLU A 257 27.05 16.81 4.88
C GLU A 257 26.12 17.49 5.90
N LYS A 258 24.98 16.81 6.25
CA LYS A 258 23.92 17.36 7.09
C LYS A 258 23.60 16.42 8.25
N GLU A 259 23.83 16.86 9.48
CA GLU A 259 23.60 16.06 10.70
C GLU A 259 22.14 15.59 10.82
N ASN A 260 21.16 16.45 10.53
CA ASN A 260 19.74 16.09 10.55
C ASN A 260 19.36 15.04 9.48
N PHE A 261 20.05 15.02 8.33
CA PHE A 261 19.86 13.98 7.31
C PHE A 261 20.50 12.65 7.75
N GLN A 262 21.69 12.71 8.35
CA GLN A 262 22.33 11.53 8.93
C GLN A 262 21.45 10.92 10.03
N LEU A 263 20.88 11.76 10.91
CA LEU A 263 19.94 11.30 11.95
C LEU A 263 18.71 10.64 11.32
N ALA A 264 18.07 11.28 10.34
CA ALA A 264 16.88 10.74 9.67
C ALA A 264 17.18 9.40 8.99
N TYR A 265 18.33 9.29 8.34
CA TYR A 265 18.79 8.05 7.72
C TYR A 265 19.01 6.94 8.76
N ASN A 266 19.73 7.23 9.83
CA ASN A 266 20.04 6.27 10.88
C ASN A 266 18.77 5.77 11.58
N CYS A 267 17.82 6.66 11.89
CA CYS A 267 16.53 6.29 12.45
C CYS A 267 15.76 5.34 11.51
N PHE A 268 15.73 5.65 10.22
CA PHE A 268 15.06 4.81 9.23
C PHE A 268 15.71 3.42 9.12
N ILE A 269 17.04 3.37 8.99
CA ILE A 269 17.77 2.09 8.88
C ILE A 269 17.56 1.26 10.15
N TYR A 270 17.73 1.85 11.34
CA TYR A 270 17.58 1.15 12.60
C TYR A 270 16.17 0.55 12.78
N GLU A 271 15.12 1.39 12.67
CA GLU A 271 13.76 0.92 12.88
C GLU A 271 13.30 -0.08 11.81
N THR A 272 13.71 0.11 10.56
CA THR A 272 13.36 -0.82 9.47
C THR A 272 14.07 -2.16 9.67
N SER A 273 15.38 -2.18 9.95
CA SER A 273 16.13 -3.41 10.21
C SER A 273 15.57 -4.16 11.41
N LYS A 274 15.26 -3.48 12.49
CA LYS A 274 14.66 -4.05 13.70
C LYS A 274 13.33 -4.77 13.39
N LYS A 275 12.46 -4.15 12.58
CA LYS A 275 11.20 -4.78 12.16
C LYS A 275 11.42 -5.97 11.22
N ILE A 276 12.36 -5.90 10.29
CA ILE A 276 12.75 -7.06 9.46
C ILE A 276 13.26 -8.17 10.36
N ALA A 277 14.18 -7.88 11.29
CA ALA A 277 14.75 -8.85 12.22
C ALA A 277 13.67 -9.56 13.05
N SER A 278 12.64 -8.85 13.48
CA SER A 278 11.53 -9.44 14.25
C SER A 278 10.73 -10.49 13.46
N PHE A 279 10.67 -10.38 12.13
CA PHE A 279 9.97 -11.33 11.27
C PHE A 279 10.86 -12.48 10.81
N ILE A 280 12.11 -12.20 10.41
CA ILE A 280 13.03 -13.28 9.99
C ILE A 280 13.50 -14.15 11.16
N GLY A 281 13.57 -13.59 12.39
CA GLY A 281 13.97 -14.32 13.60
C GLY A 281 12.95 -15.37 14.05
N GLN A 282 11.71 -15.35 13.55
CA GLN A 282 10.72 -16.39 13.82
C GLN A 282 10.95 -17.62 12.94
N LYS A 283 10.76 -18.84 13.52
CA LYS A 283 10.86 -20.09 12.75
C LYS A 283 9.65 -20.26 11.84
N PRO A 284 9.77 -20.95 10.67
CA PRO A 284 11.02 -21.48 10.08
C PRO A 284 11.95 -20.36 9.55
N VAL A 285 13.15 -20.73 9.10
CA VAL A 285 14.08 -19.81 8.40
C VAL A 285 13.37 -19.18 7.19
N THR A 286 13.62 -17.91 6.96
CA THR A 286 13.00 -17.18 5.84
C THR A 286 13.64 -17.58 4.52
N ASP A 287 12.86 -18.07 3.57
CA ASP A 287 13.37 -18.47 2.25
C ASP A 287 13.88 -17.27 1.47
N LYS A 288 13.12 -16.16 1.49
CA LYS A 288 13.53 -14.95 0.77
C LYS A 288 12.99 -13.69 1.44
N ILE A 289 13.84 -12.64 1.50
CA ILE A 289 13.43 -11.27 1.80
C ILE A 289 13.26 -10.54 0.46
N ILE A 290 12.09 -9.95 0.23
CA ILE A 290 11.79 -9.20 -0.99
C ILE A 290 11.74 -7.72 -0.65
N PHE A 291 12.53 -6.92 -1.35
CA PHE A 291 12.53 -5.47 -1.25
C PHE A 291 11.88 -4.85 -2.48
N SER A 292 10.95 -3.94 -2.27
CA SER A 292 10.25 -3.19 -3.33
C SER A 292 9.96 -1.76 -2.90
N GLY A 293 9.48 -0.96 -3.83
CA GLY A 293 9.19 0.45 -3.60
C GLY A 293 10.38 1.37 -3.88
N GLY A 294 10.07 2.62 -4.18
CA GLY A 294 11.04 3.55 -4.73
C GLY A 294 12.29 3.81 -3.87
N ILE A 295 12.23 3.57 -2.55
CA ILE A 295 13.42 3.69 -1.70
C ILE A 295 14.44 2.61 -2.04
N CYS A 296 14.00 1.35 -2.16
CA CYS A 296 14.88 0.22 -2.45
C CYS A 296 15.27 0.16 -3.93
N GLU A 297 14.29 0.36 -4.82
CA GLU A 297 14.46 0.23 -6.27
C GLU A 297 15.43 1.27 -6.83
N ASN A 298 15.41 2.50 -6.29
CA ASN A 298 16.29 3.58 -6.75
C ASN A 298 17.61 3.68 -5.98
N ASN A 299 17.74 3.02 -4.83
CA ASN A 299 18.92 3.10 -3.97
C ASN A 299 19.25 1.72 -3.37
N PRO A 300 19.81 0.79 -4.15
CA PRO A 300 20.15 -0.56 -3.65
C PRO A 300 21.09 -0.56 -2.44
N GLN A 301 21.92 0.48 -2.28
CA GLN A 301 22.81 0.63 -1.13
C GLN A 301 22.04 0.69 0.19
N ILE A 302 20.83 1.26 0.21
CA ILE A 302 19.99 1.27 1.42
C ILE A 302 19.63 -0.15 1.83
N VAL A 303 19.37 -1.04 0.88
CA VAL A 303 19.10 -2.46 1.18
C VAL A 303 20.30 -3.13 1.78
N HIS A 304 21.52 -2.87 1.27
CA HIS A 304 22.74 -3.38 1.88
C HIS A 304 22.94 -2.89 3.33
N ASP A 305 22.63 -1.62 3.59
CA ASP A 305 22.75 -1.07 4.93
C ASP A 305 21.69 -1.63 5.89
N LEU A 306 20.50 -1.95 5.41
CA LEU A 306 19.49 -2.70 6.17
C LEU A 306 19.98 -4.11 6.51
N LEU A 307 20.52 -4.83 5.53
CA LEU A 307 20.97 -6.23 5.67
C LEU A 307 22.15 -6.38 6.61
N LYS A 308 23.05 -5.38 6.72
CA LYS A 308 24.18 -5.38 7.67
C LYS A 308 23.74 -5.54 9.13
N ASN A 309 22.53 -5.12 9.46
CA ASN A 309 21.96 -5.21 10.80
C ASN A 309 21.18 -6.51 11.07
N LEU A 310 21.12 -7.43 10.10
CA LEU A 310 20.37 -8.67 10.19
C LEU A 310 21.27 -9.88 10.42
N ASN A 311 20.78 -10.85 11.21
CA ASN A 311 21.46 -12.14 11.32
C ASN A 311 21.30 -12.92 10.00
N LYS A 312 22.41 -13.20 9.33
CA LYS A 312 22.47 -13.90 8.04
C LYS A 312 21.93 -15.33 8.10
N GLU A 313 21.94 -15.97 9.26
CA GLU A 313 21.43 -17.34 9.46
C GLU A 313 19.89 -17.40 9.47
N CYS A 314 19.19 -16.24 9.57
CA CYS A 314 17.74 -16.19 9.65
C CYS A 314 17.04 -16.15 8.28
N TYR A 315 17.79 -16.00 7.17
CA TYR A 315 17.23 -15.98 5.82
C TYR A 315 18.22 -16.55 4.79
N ASN A 316 17.68 -17.18 3.74
CA ASN A 316 18.48 -17.82 2.70
C ASN A 316 18.95 -16.82 1.64
N ASP A 317 18.05 -15.95 1.21
CA ASP A 317 18.28 -15.06 0.05
C ASP A 317 17.47 -13.76 0.16
N TYR A 318 17.83 -12.77 -0.64
CA TYR A 318 17.06 -11.53 -0.81
C TYR A 318 17.02 -11.09 -2.28
N GLU A 319 16.02 -10.29 -2.63
CA GLU A 319 15.87 -9.77 -3.99
C GLU A 319 15.24 -8.36 -3.96
N ILE A 320 15.70 -7.46 -4.84
CA ILE A 320 15.11 -6.13 -5.06
C ILE A 320 14.32 -6.20 -6.35
N ILE A 321 12.98 -6.01 -6.28
CA ILE A 321 12.07 -6.22 -7.41
C ILE A 321 10.99 -5.14 -7.44
N ASN A 322 10.71 -4.64 -8.63
CA ASN A 322 9.59 -3.75 -8.86
C ASN A 322 8.26 -4.51 -8.67
N SER A 323 7.34 -3.88 -7.94
CA SER A 323 5.99 -4.39 -7.81
C SER A 323 5.13 -4.07 -9.05
N ASN A 324 4.07 -4.87 -9.25
CA ASN A 324 3.05 -4.56 -10.23
C ASN A 324 1.65 -4.72 -9.60
N GLU A 325 1.23 -3.70 -8.87
CA GLU A 325 -0.09 -3.66 -8.21
C GLU A 325 -1.23 -3.71 -9.24
N ASN A 326 -1.07 -3.03 -10.39
CA ASN A 326 -2.11 -2.97 -11.41
C ASN A 326 -2.33 -4.34 -12.05
N LEU A 327 -1.26 -5.08 -12.31
CA LEU A 327 -1.36 -6.47 -12.78
C LEU A 327 -2.03 -7.36 -11.71
N GLN A 328 -1.75 -7.13 -10.42
CA GLN A 328 -2.41 -7.88 -9.35
C GLN A 328 -3.91 -7.58 -9.28
N ILE A 329 -4.32 -6.31 -9.50
CA ILE A 329 -5.74 -5.95 -9.61
C ILE A 329 -6.39 -6.73 -10.76
N LEU A 330 -5.78 -6.73 -11.95
CA LEU A 330 -6.29 -7.49 -13.09
C LEU A 330 -6.44 -8.98 -12.78
N LYS A 331 -5.41 -9.61 -12.20
CA LYS A 331 -5.45 -11.03 -11.81
C LYS A 331 -6.59 -11.32 -10.82
N ASN A 332 -6.80 -10.46 -9.84
CA ASN A 332 -7.88 -10.61 -8.86
C ASN A 332 -9.26 -10.52 -9.52
N ILE A 333 -9.43 -9.61 -10.50
CA ILE A 333 -10.66 -9.47 -11.28
C ILE A 333 -10.94 -10.74 -12.11
N ILE A 334 -9.93 -11.21 -12.87
CA ILE A 334 -10.07 -12.40 -13.70
C ILE A 334 -10.40 -13.63 -12.83
N LYS A 335 -9.68 -13.83 -11.73
CA LYS A 335 -9.91 -14.96 -10.81
C LYS A 335 -11.34 -14.95 -10.25
N ARG A 336 -11.90 -13.77 -9.95
CA ARG A 336 -13.27 -13.66 -9.46
C ARG A 336 -14.32 -13.98 -10.52
N ASN A 337 -14.07 -13.63 -11.79
CA ASN A 337 -15.02 -13.88 -12.88
C ASN A 337 -15.04 -15.34 -13.35
N VAL A 338 -14.05 -16.14 -12.98
CA VAL A 338 -13.95 -17.58 -13.31
C VAL A 338 -14.48 -18.47 -12.17
N SER A 339 -14.64 -17.92 -10.97
CA SER A 339 -15.21 -18.59 -9.79
C SER A 339 -16.68 -18.23 -9.60
#